data_91de01b8d09dc2b717f4f20a29338497
#
_entry.id   91de01b8d09dc2b717f4f20a29338497
#
_cell.length_a   1.000
_cell.length_b   1.000
_cell.length_c   1.000
_cell.angle_alpha   90.00
_cell.angle_beta   90.00
_cell.angle_gamma   90.00
#
_symmetry.space_group_name_H-M   'P 1'
#
loop_
_entity.id
_entity.type
_entity.pdbx_description
1 polymer ?
#
loop_
_entity_poly.entity_id
_entity_poly.type
_entity_poly.pdbx_seq_one_letter_code
_entity_poly.pdbx_strand_id
1 'polypeptide(L)'
;MRYVTGEASDRGFIGFGALGALIFMIDPVTSLVFYLVTFLALLVYNIWAKKKAHGLYQLFAILVGFSLVFYPLGYYTVLNGSFGLAISQILYPWDSLHFSGQHLLYNGLLYGGLIIGLGIVVTWVKSFSLPANSLERFLQLFSFFASLILVLFVFFLPDQGAYQLLPVLPFFLILLSMWLGKSKLKRGGRHSRVQKSTSILGTYVAKNAFLPLLAVAYLIGFPLVNHYILSSGEASERVSAANYIKSKSKNTDKIYAWDTTAALYQASGRLSAVPILTPSLYQGTDENQMSLVNNLKETTPTYILVNNQVSLLQDIKKQLKENYQQTDLKLNHFKLYKLK
;
A
#
# COMPACT_ATOMS: atom_id res chain seq x y z
N MET A 1 21.67 -7.31 4.13
CA MET A 1 22.66 -8.41 4.11
C MET A 1 24.05 -7.92 3.77
N ARG A 2 24.33 -7.33 2.60
CA ARG A 2 25.67 -6.84 2.20
C ARG A 2 26.37 -5.96 3.23
N TYR A 3 25.62 -5.12 3.94
CA TYR A 3 26.17 -4.27 5.00
C TYR A 3 26.74 -5.07 6.17
N VAL A 4 26.01 -6.06 6.61
CA VAL A 4 26.39 -6.91 7.74
C VAL A 4 27.58 -7.81 7.38
N THR A 5 27.70 -8.21 6.10
CA THR A 5 28.86 -8.97 5.57
C THR A 5 30.08 -8.10 5.25
N GLY A 6 29.98 -6.78 5.36
CA GLY A 6 31.06 -5.86 5.04
C GLY A 6 31.24 -5.51 3.57
N GLU A 7 30.31 -5.95 2.72
CA GLU A 7 30.35 -5.75 1.25
C GLU A 7 29.56 -4.52 0.76
N ALA A 8 28.93 -3.77 1.66
CA ALA A 8 28.17 -2.59 1.29
C ALA A 8 29.10 -1.39 1.04
N SER A 9 28.93 -0.71 -0.09
CA SER A 9 29.58 0.56 -0.38
C SER A 9 28.73 1.72 0.17
N ASP A 10 29.39 2.81 0.57
CA ASP A 10 28.70 4.02 1.07
C ASP A 10 27.75 4.63 0.02
N ARG A 11 28.08 4.49 -1.28
CA ARG A 11 27.20 4.89 -2.40
C ARG A 11 25.85 4.16 -2.37
N GLY A 12 25.82 2.92 -1.88
CA GLY A 12 24.58 2.15 -1.73
C GLY A 12 23.59 2.79 -0.74
N PHE A 13 24.07 3.49 0.30
CA PHE A 13 23.20 4.17 1.26
C PHE A 13 22.58 5.43 0.68
N ILE A 14 23.30 6.18 -0.17
CA ILE A 14 22.74 7.33 -0.92
C ILE A 14 21.62 6.82 -1.84
N GLY A 15 21.89 5.74 -2.60
CA GLY A 15 20.87 5.12 -3.47
C GLY A 15 19.65 4.61 -2.71
N PHE A 16 19.86 4.02 -1.52
CA PHE A 16 18.79 3.58 -0.64
C PHE A 16 17.93 4.76 -0.16
N GLY A 17 18.53 5.90 0.18
CA GLY A 17 17.82 7.12 0.54
C GLY A 17 17.02 7.70 -0.64
N ALA A 18 17.61 7.77 -1.83
CA ALA A 18 16.95 8.27 -3.03
C ALA A 18 15.73 7.42 -3.42
N LEU A 19 15.86 6.09 -3.39
CA LEU A 19 14.74 5.17 -3.57
C LEU A 19 13.69 5.36 -2.47
N GLY A 20 14.11 5.64 -1.24
CA GLY A 20 13.22 5.94 -0.13
C GLY A 20 12.33 7.14 -0.39
N ALA A 21 12.88 8.22 -0.93
CA ALA A 21 12.11 9.40 -1.28
C ALA A 21 11.08 9.11 -2.38
N LEU A 22 11.44 8.33 -3.40
CA LEU A 22 10.51 7.93 -4.47
C LEU A 22 9.35 7.08 -3.92
N ILE A 23 9.67 6.09 -3.10
CA ILE A 23 8.64 5.21 -2.50
C ILE A 23 7.75 6.01 -1.54
N PHE A 24 8.34 6.92 -0.76
CA PHE A 24 7.60 7.80 0.14
C PHE A 24 6.58 8.68 -0.59
N MET A 25 6.86 9.09 -1.82
CA MET A 25 5.91 9.84 -2.63
C MET A 25 4.75 9.01 -3.18
N ILE A 26 4.95 7.70 -3.33
CA ILE A 26 3.92 6.77 -3.82
C ILE A 26 3.03 6.30 -2.67
N ASP A 27 3.64 5.88 -1.57
CA ASP A 27 2.97 5.38 -0.36
C ASP A 27 3.73 5.88 0.88
N PRO A 28 3.37 7.07 1.40
CA PRO A 28 4.11 7.71 2.48
C PRO A 28 4.04 6.93 3.79
N VAL A 29 2.91 6.29 4.08
CA VAL A 29 2.68 5.62 5.37
C VAL A 29 3.48 4.33 5.46
N THR A 30 3.31 3.42 4.51
CA THR A 30 3.99 2.12 4.52
C THR A 30 5.50 2.28 4.35
N SER A 31 5.93 3.23 3.50
CA SER A 31 7.36 3.52 3.31
C SER A 31 8.02 4.07 4.57
N LEU A 32 7.35 5.00 5.27
CA LEU A 32 7.90 5.57 6.51
C LEU A 32 8.07 4.49 7.57
N VAL A 33 7.10 3.61 7.76
CA VAL A 33 7.22 2.49 8.70
C VAL A 33 8.35 1.54 8.30
N PHE A 34 8.47 1.19 7.01
CA PHE A 34 9.55 0.36 6.50
C PHE A 34 10.94 0.99 6.76
N TYR A 35 11.10 2.27 6.42
CA TYR A 35 12.38 2.98 6.62
C TYR A 35 12.70 3.19 8.09
N LEU A 36 11.71 3.49 8.93
CA LEU A 36 11.89 3.60 10.37
C LEU A 36 12.38 2.28 10.99
N VAL A 37 11.74 1.16 10.64
CA VAL A 37 12.15 -0.16 11.10
C VAL A 37 13.56 -0.49 10.63
N THR A 38 13.89 -0.20 9.37
CA THR A 38 15.23 -0.45 8.81
C THR A 38 16.29 0.45 9.46
N PHE A 39 15.96 1.72 9.70
CA PHE A 39 16.83 2.69 10.38
C PHE A 39 17.13 2.24 11.82
N LEU A 40 16.12 1.88 12.58
CA LEU A 40 16.30 1.38 13.95
C LEU A 40 17.19 0.14 13.98
N ALA A 41 17.06 -0.75 13.01
CA ALA A 41 17.91 -1.91 12.90
C ALA A 41 19.35 -1.59 12.60
N LEU A 42 19.60 -0.69 11.66
CA LEU A 42 20.95 -0.22 11.35
C LEU A 42 21.58 0.45 12.58
N LEU A 43 20.81 1.22 13.32
CA LEU A 43 21.25 1.87 14.57
C LEU A 43 21.63 0.81 15.62
N VAL A 44 20.75 -0.14 15.89
CA VAL A 44 21.01 -1.24 16.85
C VAL A 44 22.22 -2.06 16.43
N TYR A 45 22.33 -2.42 15.13
CA TYR A 45 23.46 -3.15 14.61
C TYR A 45 24.79 -2.37 14.79
N ASN A 46 24.81 -1.08 14.47
CA ASN A 46 26.00 -0.25 14.58
C ASN A 46 26.46 -0.07 16.04
N ILE A 47 25.52 0.03 16.98
CA ILE A 47 25.82 0.04 18.42
C ILE A 47 26.42 -1.30 18.85
N TRP A 48 25.77 -2.41 18.47
CA TRP A 48 26.22 -3.76 18.81
C TRP A 48 27.58 -4.09 18.20
N ALA A 49 27.81 -3.74 16.93
CA ALA A 49 29.06 -3.96 16.23
C ALA A 49 30.17 -2.93 16.59
N LYS A 50 29.91 -2.02 17.53
CA LYS A 50 30.82 -0.93 17.94
C LYS A 50 31.28 -0.02 16.79
N LYS A 51 30.49 0.10 15.72
CA LYS A 51 30.76 0.93 14.53
C LYS A 51 30.04 2.28 14.59
N LYS A 52 29.99 2.94 15.73
CA LYS A 52 29.14 4.12 15.98
C LYS A 52 29.40 5.27 14.98
N ALA A 53 30.65 5.66 14.77
CA ALA A 53 31.01 6.78 13.89
C ALA A 53 30.67 6.48 12.42
N HIS A 54 31.00 5.27 11.93
CA HIS A 54 30.71 4.85 10.57
C HIS A 54 29.19 4.67 10.35
N GLY A 55 28.48 4.15 11.36
CA GLY A 55 27.02 4.04 11.33
C GLY A 55 26.32 5.39 11.22
N LEU A 56 26.80 6.42 11.93
CA LEU A 56 26.26 7.77 11.84
C LEU A 56 26.46 8.35 10.43
N TYR A 57 27.64 8.17 9.84
CA TYR A 57 27.92 8.58 8.47
C TYR A 57 26.95 7.94 7.46
N GLN A 58 26.64 6.66 7.61
CA GLN A 58 25.71 5.96 6.72
C GLN A 58 24.26 6.46 6.85
N LEU A 59 23.84 6.78 8.08
CA LEU A 59 22.53 7.39 8.30
C LEU A 59 22.45 8.77 7.62
N PHE A 60 23.49 9.59 7.72
CA PHE A 60 23.55 10.85 6.97
C PHE A 60 23.56 10.62 5.46
N ALA A 61 24.25 9.60 4.96
CA ALA A 61 24.24 9.27 3.54
C ALA A 61 22.83 8.90 3.03
N ILE A 62 22.02 8.19 3.83
CA ILE A 62 20.60 7.93 3.54
C ILE A 62 19.81 9.23 3.49
N LEU A 63 19.98 10.12 4.47
CA LEU A 63 19.28 11.40 4.51
C LEU A 63 19.65 12.29 3.32
N VAL A 64 20.94 12.35 2.96
CA VAL A 64 21.40 13.07 1.75
C VAL A 64 20.73 12.47 0.49
N GLY A 65 20.74 11.14 0.34
CA GLY A 65 20.08 10.47 -0.78
C GLY A 65 18.60 10.80 -0.87
N PHE A 66 17.89 10.77 0.27
CA PHE A 66 16.48 11.16 0.35
C PHE A 66 16.27 12.62 -0.08
N SER A 67 17.10 13.52 0.43
CA SER A 67 17.02 14.96 0.16
C SER A 67 17.25 15.28 -1.32
N LEU A 68 18.14 14.56 -2.00
CA LEU A 68 18.44 14.76 -3.43
C LEU A 68 17.20 14.57 -4.34
N VAL A 69 16.25 13.78 -3.91
CA VAL A 69 14.99 13.56 -4.65
C VAL A 69 13.87 14.40 -4.08
N PHE A 70 13.75 14.44 -2.75
CA PHE A 70 12.63 15.11 -2.08
C PHE A 70 12.64 16.62 -2.29
N TYR A 71 13.78 17.29 -2.22
CA TYR A 71 13.85 18.75 -2.37
C TYR A 71 13.47 19.25 -3.78
N PRO A 72 14.00 18.68 -4.88
CA PRO A 72 13.58 19.11 -6.22
C PRO A 72 12.08 18.96 -6.45
N LEU A 73 11.49 17.85 -5.97
CA LEU A 73 10.05 17.61 -6.11
C LEU A 73 9.23 18.53 -5.20
N GLY A 74 9.67 18.74 -3.96
CA GLY A 74 9.07 19.72 -3.05
C GLY A 74 9.11 21.14 -3.63
N TYR A 75 10.25 21.55 -4.18
CA TYR A 75 10.39 22.84 -4.87
C TYR A 75 9.44 22.97 -6.07
N TYR A 76 9.30 21.91 -6.87
CA TYR A 76 8.33 21.88 -7.96
C TYR A 76 6.89 22.07 -7.46
N THR A 77 6.49 21.44 -6.36
CA THR A 77 5.14 21.60 -5.79
C THR A 77 4.91 23.02 -5.25
N VAL A 78 5.95 23.65 -4.69
CA VAL A 78 5.89 25.07 -4.25
C VAL A 78 5.67 25.99 -5.45
N LEU A 79 6.46 25.83 -6.53
CA LEU A 79 6.33 26.64 -7.75
C LEU A 79 4.94 26.54 -8.39
N ASN A 80 4.31 25.37 -8.30
CA ASN A 80 2.97 25.15 -8.87
C ASN A 80 1.82 25.44 -7.87
N GLY A 81 2.11 26.00 -6.71
CA GLY A 81 1.08 26.30 -5.69
C GLY A 81 0.39 25.06 -5.11
N SER A 82 0.94 23.87 -5.33
CA SER A 82 0.33 22.58 -4.91
C SER A 82 0.97 21.98 -3.65
N PHE A 83 1.90 22.69 -3.01
CA PHE A 83 2.63 22.18 -1.85
C PHE A 83 1.71 21.83 -0.67
N GLY A 84 0.73 22.67 -0.35
CA GLY A 84 -0.24 22.40 0.70
C GLY A 84 -1.07 21.15 0.43
N LEU A 85 -1.50 20.96 -0.82
CA LEU A 85 -2.23 19.77 -1.25
C LEU A 85 -1.36 18.50 -1.17
N ALA A 86 -0.08 18.59 -1.54
CA ALA A 86 0.85 17.47 -1.44
C ALA A 86 1.06 17.05 0.03
N ILE A 87 1.24 18.01 0.93
CA ILE A 87 1.38 17.73 2.38
C ILE A 87 0.10 17.12 2.94
N SER A 88 -1.07 17.66 2.61
CA SER A 88 -2.34 17.10 3.09
C SER A 88 -2.57 15.66 2.61
N GLN A 89 -2.15 15.32 1.38
CA GLN A 89 -2.21 13.95 0.88
C GLN A 89 -1.25 12.99 1.60
N ILE A 90 -0.09 13.49 2.03
CA ILE A 90 0.86 12.70 2.84
C ILE A 90 0.30 12.44 4.24
N LEU A 91 -0.38 13.43 4.84
CA LEU A 91 -0.93 13.33 6.19
C LEU A 91 -2.26 12.56 6.24
N TYR A 92 -3.06 12.66 5.20
CA TYR A 92 -4.39 12.02 5.12
C TYR A 92 -4.43 10.53 5.50
N PRO A 93 -3.52 9.65 5.02
CA PRO A 93 -3.53 8.24 5.41
C PRO A 93 -3.31 8.02 6.91
N TRP A 94 -2.62 8.92 7.60
CA TRP A 94 -2.43 8.87 9.06
C TRP A 94 -3.70 9.21 9.81
N ASP A 95 -4.43 10.23 9.35
CA ASP A 95 -5.71 10.65 9.95
C ASP A 95 -6.80 9.59 9.72
N SER A 96 -6.70 8.82 8.63
CA SER A 96 -7.64 7.76 8.26
C SER A 96 -7.33 6.39 8.89
N LEU A 97 -6.28 6.27 9.71
CA LEU A 97 -5.96 5.04 10.46
C LEU A 97 -7.01 4.79 11.55
N HIS A 98 -8.20 4.39 11.14
CA HIS A 98 -9.28 4.08 12.06
C HIS A 98 -9.38 2.58 12.29
N PHE A 99 -9.41 2.19 13.57
CA PHE A 99 -9.64 0.80 13.95
C PHE A 99 -11.12 0.46 13.69
N SER A 100 -11.41 -0.15 12.56
CA SER A 100 -12.75 -0.63 12.22
C SER A 100 -12.77 -2.16 12.23
N GLY A 101 -13.73 -2.76 12.95
CA GLY A 101 -13.88 -4.21 12.98
C GLY A 101 -14.18 -4.84 11.62
N GLN A 102 -14.83 -4.10 10.71
CA GLN A 102 -15.09 -4.54 9.34
C GLN A 102 -13.81 -4.64 8.51
N HIS A 103 -12.93 -3.64 8.62
CA HIS A 103 -11.62 -3.66 7.93
C HIS A 103 -10.73 -4.78 8.48
N LEU A 104 -10.77 -5.05 9.78
CA LEU A 104 -9.98 -6.11 10.38
C LEU A 104 -10.34 -7.50 9.85
N LEU A 105 -11.61 -7.79 9.65
CA LEU A 105 -12.08 -9.06 9.09
C LEU A 105 -11.63 -9.22 7.63
N TYR A 106 -11.82 -8.19 6.81
CA TYR A 106 -11.39 -8.21 5.42
C TYR A 106 -9.87 -8.32 5.28
N ASN A 107 -9.13 -7.48 6.01
CA ASN A 107 -7.68 -7.52 6.03
C ASN A 107 -7.15 -8.85 6.58
N GLY A 108 -7.83 -9.42 7.59
CA GLY A 108 -7.52 -10.74 8.14
C GLY A 108 -7.65 -11.85 7.09
N LEU A 109 -8.71 -11.84 6.31
CA LEU A 109 -8.91 -12.80 5.22
C LEU A 109 -7.88 -12.58 4.09
N LEU A 110 -7.71 -11.36 3.62
CA LEU A 110 -6.79 -11.04 2.52
C LEU A 110 -5.33 -11.32 2.91
N TYR A 111 -4.86 -10.66 3.95
CA TYR A 111 -3.44 -10.75 4.33
C TYR A 111 -3.11 -12.06 5.05
N GLY A 112 -4.03 -12.56 5.90
CA GLY A 112 -3.85 -13.86 6.55
C GLY A 112 -3.73 -14.99 5.55
N GLY A 113 -4.59 -15.03 4.53
CA GLY A 113 -4.52 -16.00 3.45
C GLY A 113 -3.21 -15.89 2.65
N LEU A 114 -2.76 -14.67 2.32
CA LEU A 114 -1.48 -14.46 1.63
C LEU A 114 -0.27 -14.85 2.49
N ILE A 115 -0.27 -14.51 3.78
CA ILE A 115 0.81 -14.83 4.72
C ILE A 115 0.96 -16.35 4.87
N ILE A 116 -0.15 -17.07 4.97
CA ILE A 116 -0.16 -18.54 5.02
C ILE A 116 0.25 -19.10 3.66
N GLY A 117 -0.35 -18.64 2.56
CA GLY A 117 -0.10 -19.14 1.21
C GLY A 117 1.34 -18.91 0.72
N LEU A 118 1.94 -17.78 1.06
CA LEU A 118 3.37 -17.51 0.79
C LEU A 118 4.31 -18.25 1.74
N GLY A 119 3.80 -18.89 2.79
CA GLY A 119 4.60 -19.62 3.76
C GLY A 119 5.44 -18.74 4.67
N ILE A 120 5.01 -17.50 4.91
CA ILE A 120 5.72 -16.56 5.80
C ILE A 120 5.80 -17.12 7.22
N VAL A 121 4.67 -17.63 7.75
CA VAL A 121 4.61 -18.25 9.09
C VAL A 121 5.53 -19.47 9.18
N VAL A 122 5.50 -20.34 8.16
CA VAL A 122 6.38 -21.54 8.11
C VAL A 122 7.84 -21.12 8.09
N THR A 123 8.18 -20.08 7.34
CA THR A 123 9.55 -19.56 7.27
C THR A 123 9.99 -18.94 8.60
N TRP A 124 9.11 -18.22 9.28
CA TRP A 124 9.37 -17.69 10.63
C TRP A 124 9.76 -18.84 11.59
N VAL A 125 8.92 -19.86 11.72
CA VAL A 125 9.17 -20.98 12.63
C VAL A 125 10.44 -21.77 12.23
N LYS A 126 10.57 -22.11 10.95
CA LYS A 126 11.68 -22.94 10.47
C LYS A 126 13.03 -22.22 10.48
N SER A 127 13.07 -20.91 10.32
CA SER A 127 14.34 -20.16 10.41
C SER A 127 14.99 -20.29 11.79
N PHE A 128 14.19 -20.30 12.87
CA PHE A 128 14.68 -20.42 14.26
C PHE A 128 15.09 -21.83 14.66
N SER A 129 14.62 -22.87 13.96
CA SER A 129 14.95 -24.25 14.26
C SER A 129 16.39 -24.65 13.88
N LEU A 130 17.14 -23.77 13.22
CA LEU A 130 18.49 -24.02 12.75
C LEU A 130 19.54 -23.36 13.65
N PRO A 131 20.70 -24.01 13.88
CA PRO A 131 21.79 -23.40 14.61
C PRO A 131 22.28 -22.15 13.90
N ALA A 132 22.53 -21.09 14.66
CA ALA A 132 22.95 -19.79 14.14
C ALA A 132 24.07 -19.23 15.00
N ASN A 133 25.10 -18.63 14.37
CA ASN A 133 26.10 -17.83 15.06
C ASN A 133 25.47 -16.50 15.53
N SER A 134 26.20 -15.70 16.30
CA SER A 134 25.67 -14.45 16.89
C SER A 134 25.15 -13.47 15.83
N LEU A 135 25.87 -13.31 14.71
CA LEU A 135 25.48 -12.45 13.61
C LEU A 135 24.23 -12.95 12.88
N GLU A 136 24.18 -14.24 12.59
CA GLU A 136 23.01 -14.87 11.96
C GLU A 136 21.78 -14.80 12.89
N ARG A 137 21.97 -14.97 14.20
CA ARG A 137 20.89 -14.85 15.17
C ARG A 137 20.35 -13.41 15.22
N PHE A 138 21.23 -12.42 15.15
CA PHE A 138 20.80 -11.03 15.04
C PHE A 138 19.97 -10.80 13.78
N LEU A 139 20.42 -11.25 12.61
CA LEU A 139 19.67 -11.14 11.36
C LEU A 139 18.33 -11.88 11.39
N GLN A 140 18.27 -13.05 12.01
CA GLN A 140 17.03 -13.81 12.20
C GLN A 140 16.02 -13.01 13.04
N LEU A 141 16.44 -12.57 14.23
CA LEU A 141 15.59 -11.81 15.15
C LEU A 141 15.13 -10.50 14.49
N PHE A 142 16.05 -9.76 13.90
CA PHE A 142 15.71 -8.52 13.23
C PHE A 142 14.71 -8.73 12.09
N SER A 143 14.99 -9.65 11.18
CA SER A 143 14.10 -9.90 10.03
C SER A 143 12.73 -10.44 10.47
N PHE A 144 12.69 -11.23 11.54
CA PHE A 144 11.44 -11.69 12.13
C PHE A 144 10.62 -10.54 12.69
N PHE A 145 11.21 -9.72 13.59
CA PHE A 145 10.48 -8.61 14.21
C PHE A 145 10.11 -7.53 13.19
N ALA A 146 10.98 -7.22 12.23
CA ALA A 146 10.67 -6.28 11.15
C ALA A 146 9.49 -6.76 10.30
N SER A 147 9.52 -8.03 9.87
CA SER A 147 8.40 -8.58 9.10
C SER A 147 7.12 -8.68 9.92
N LEU A 148 7.20 -9.00 11.21
CA LEU A 148 6.04 -9.05 12.11
C LEU A 148 5.41 -7.66 12.31
N ILE A 149 6.23 -6.63 12.57
CA ILE A 149 5.75 -5.25 12.72
C ILE A 149 5.07 -4.77 11.44
N LEU A 150 5.69 -5.01 10.28
CA LEU A 150 5.11 -4.62 9.00
C LEU A 150 3.82 -5.38 8.69
N VAL A 151 3.74 -6.67 8.98
CA VAL A 151 2.52 -7.46 8.83
C VAL A 151 1.42 -6.89 9.73
N LEU A 152 1.70 -6.69 11.02
CA LEU A 152 0.72 -6.12 11.96
C LEU A 152 0.27 -4.74 11.50
N PHE A 153 1.18 -3.91 11.04
CA PHE A 153 0.86 -2.58 10.54
C PHE A 153 -0.11 -2.61 9.35
N VAL A 154 0.13 -3.50 8.38
CA VAL A 154 -0.75 -3.66 7.20
C VAL A 154 -2.18 -4.04 7.58
N PHE A 155 -2.38 -4.77 8.67
CA PHE A 155 -3.75 -5.10 9.14
C PHE A 155 -4.56 -3.87 9.56
N PHE A 156 -3.91 -2.78 9.96
CA PHE A 156 -4.57 -1.54 10.39
C PHE A 156 -4.72 -0.51 9.28
N LEU A 157 -4.16 -0.75 8.09
CA LEU A 157 -4.30 0.17 6.97
C LEU A 157 -5.73 0.14 6.41
N PRO A 158 -6.29 1.31 6.08
CA PRO A 158 -7.61 1.41 5.47
C PRO A 158 -7.61 0.93 4.01
N ASP A 159 -6.48 1.06 3.33
CA ASP A 159 -6.32 0.63 1.94
C ASP A 159 -6.12 -0.88 1.85
N GLN A 160 -6.81 -1.51 0.90
CA GLN A 160 -6.96 -2.96 0.81
C GLN A 160 -6.34 -3.47 -0.49
N GLY A 161 -5.04 -3.67 -0.47
CA GLY A 161 -4.33 -4.20 -1.63
C GLY A 161 -3.24 -5.21 -1.26
N ALA A 162 -3.09 -6.28 -2.04
CA ALA A 162 -2.03 -7.27 -1.83
C ALA A 162 -0.62 -6.66 -1.90
N TYR A 163 -0.46 -5.53 -2.58
CA TYR A 163 0.80 -4.78 -2.68
C TYR A 163 1.29 -4.24 -1.33
N GLN A 164 0.41 -4.04 -0.36
CA GLN A 164 0.76 -3.61 0.99
C GLN A 164 1.73 -4.58 1.71
N LEU A 165 1.77 -5.86 1.30
CA LEU A 165 2.73 -6.84 1.82
C LEU A 165 4.11 -6.77 1.16
N LEU A 166 4.30 -5.98 0.11
CA LEU A 166 5.62 -5.86 -0.55
C LEU A 166 6.76 -5.46 0.38
N PRO A 167 6.59 -4.55 1.36
CA PRO A 167 7.64 -4.21 2.31
C PRO A 167 8.08 -5.36 3.23
N VAL A 168 7.24 -6.39 3.39
CA VAL A 168 7.58 -7.59 4.18
C VAL A 168 8.55 -8.50 3.42
N LEU A 169 8.51 -8.50 2.09
CA LEU A 169 9.29 -9.42 1.25
C LEU A 169 10.80 -9.41 1.50
N PRO A 170 11.50 -8.27 1.65
CA PRO A 170 12.93 -8.28 1.89
C PRO A 170 13.32 -9.05 3.15
N PHE A 171 12.57 -8.88 4.23
CA PHE A 171 12.81 -9.56 5.50
C PHE A 171 12.44 -11.05 5.43
N PHE A 172 11.34 -11.36 4.78
CA PHE A 172 10.94 -12.73 4.49
C PHE A 172 12.02 -13.47 3.67
N LEU A 173 12.55 -12.85 2.62
CA LEU A 173 13.60 -13.45 1.77
C LEU A 173 14.91 -13.68 2.54
N ILE A 174 15.27 -12.82 3.50
CA ILE A 174 16.41 -13.04 4.39
C ILE A 174 16.19 -14.33 5.20
N LEU A 175 15.05 -14.46 5.89
CA LEU A 175 14.73 -15.64 6.69
C LEU A 175 14.65 -16.91 5.84
N LEU A 176 14.03 -16.81 4.67
CA LEU A 176 13.91 -17.90 3.71
C LEU A 176 15.29 -18.38 3.22
N SER A 177 16.17 -17.45 2.86
CA SER A 177 17.53 -17.77 2.40
C SER A 177 18.35 -18.46 3.49
N MET A 178 18.22 -18.02 4.75
CA MET A 178 18.89 -18.64 5.90
C MET A 178 18.34 -20.05 6.15
N TRP A 179 17.02 -20.25 6.10
CA TRP A 179 16.42 -21.56 6.27
C TRP A 179 16.84 -22.54 5.16
N LEU A 180 16.72 -22.16 3.90
CA LEU A 180 17.02 -23.04 2.78
C LEU A 180 18.53 -23.28 2.60
N GLY A 181 19.36 -22.25 2.83
CA GLY A 181 20.82 -22.38 2.76
C GLY A 181 21.36 -23.41 3.75
N LYS A 182 20.95 -23.33 5.01
CA LYS A 182 21.39 -24.28 6.05
C LYS A 182 20.81 -25.67 5.91
N SER A 183 19.61 -25.79 5.33
CA SER A 183 19.01 -27.11 5.09
C SER A 183 19.77 -27.94 4.04
N LYS A 184 20.51 -27.26 3.13
CA LYS A 184 21.39 -27.93 2.16
C LYS A 184 22.66 -28.50 2.83
N LEU A 185 23.26 -27.79 3.77
CA LEU A 185 24.45 -28.20 4.50
C LEU A 185 24.23 -29.46 5.36
N LYS A 186 23.07 -29.65 5.96
CA LYS A 186 22.73 -30.84 6.75
C LYS A 186 22.57 -32.14 5.93
N ARG A 187 22.41 -32.04 4.60
CA ARG A 187 22.24 -33.22 3.70
C ARG A 187 23.52 -33.72 3.06
N GLY A 188 24.65 -33.10 3.29
CA GLY A 188 25.97 -33.54 2.80
C GLY A 188 26.54 -34.67 3.64
N GLY A 189 25.91 -35.83 3.64
CA GLY A 189 26.53 -37.08 4.11
C GLY A 189 27.63 -37.49 3.15
N ARG A 190 28.65 -38.24 3.66
CA ARG A 190 29.91 -38.68 3.02
C ARG A 190 29.79 -39.43 1.67
N HIS A 191 28.56 -39.63 1.14
CA HIS A 191 28.25 -40.34 -0.10
C HIS A 191 27.31 -39.59 -1.07
N SER A 192 27.17 -38.27 -0.95
CA SER A 192 26.33 -37.55 -1.92
C SER A 192 27.07 -37.36 -3.24
N ARG A 193 26.64 -38.09 -4.28
CA ARG A 193 26.89 -37.75 -5.70
C ARG A 193 26.65 -36.24 -5.89
N VAL A 194 27.53 -35.62 -6.69
CA VAL A 194 27.46 -34.21 -7.10
C VAL A 194 25.99 -33.80 -7.39
N GLN A 195 25.35 -33.16 -6.44
CA GLN A 195 23.96 -32.74 -6.58
C GLN A 195 23.97 -31.46 -7.41
N LYS A 196 23.36 -31.50 -8.61
CA LYS A 196 23.10 -30.31 -9.42
C LYS A 196 22.62 -29.17 -8.52
N SER A 197 23.24 -28.03 -8.62
CA SER A 197 22.87 -26.81 -7.88
C SER A 197 21.41 -26.45 -8.20
N THR A 198 20.48 -26.93 -7.37
CA THR A 198 19.09 -26.49 -7.43
C THR A 198 19.00 -25.07 -6.88
N SER A 199 18.28 -24.19 -7.58
CA SER A 199 18.06 -22.82 -7.11
C SER A 199 17.37 -22.83 -5.74
N ILE A 200 17.54 -21.78 -4.95
CA ILE A 200 16.87 -21.60 -3.65
C ILE A 200 15.36 -21.74 -3.84
N LEU A 201 14.82 -21.10 -4.88
CA LEU A 201 13.41 -21.16 -5.23
C LEU A 201 12.95 -22.59 -5.57
N GLY A 202 13.72 -23.32 -6.38
CA GLY A 202 13.41 -24.71 -6.70
C GLY A 202 13.40 -25.63 -5.49
N THR A 203 14.29 -25.39 -4.50
CA THR A 203 14.30 -26.15 -3.25
C THR A 203 13.09 -25.84 -2.37
N TYR A 204 12.65 -24.55 -2.34
CA TYR A 204 11.45 -24.14 -1.61
C TYR A 204 10.20 -24.78 -2.21
N VAL A 205 10.01 -24.64 -3.53
CA VAL A 205 8.87 -25.20 -4.25
C VAL A 205 8.80 -26.72 -4.10
N ALA A 206 9.93 -27.41 -4.23
CA ALA A 206 9.97 -28.88 -4.08
C ALA A 206 9.56 -29.36 -2.67
N LYS A 207 9.85 -28.55 -1.63
CA LYS A 207 9.49 -28.92 -0.25
C LYS A 207 8.08 -28.47 0.16
N ASN A 208 7.58 -27.41 -0.42
CA ASN A 208 6.34 -26.74 -0.03
C ASN A 208 5.49 -26.42 -1.27
N ALA A 209 5.43 -27.31 -2.25
CA ALA A 209 4.75 -27.06 -3.52
C ALA A 209 3.27 -26.62 -3.36
N PHE A 210 2.59 -27.07 -2.29
CA PHE A 210 1.22 -26.69 -2.00
C PHE A 210 1.09 -25.22 -1.60
N LEU A 211 2.09 -24.60 -0.96
CA LEU A 211 2.02 -23.20 -0.50
C LEU A 211 1.95 -22.20 -1.67
N PRO A 212 2.84 -22.27 -2.69
CA PRO A 212 2.69 -21.43 -3.88
C PRO A 212 1.36 -21.66 -4.62
N LEU A 213 0.89 -22.92 -4.71
CA LEU A 213 -0.39 -23.24 -5.33
C LEU A 213 -1.55 -22.62 -4.55
N LEU A 214 -1.51 -22.69 -3.23
CA LEU A 214 -2.52 -22.07 -2.35
C LEU A 214 -2.50 -20.53 -2.47
N ALA A 215 -1.32 -19.92 -2.56
CA ALA A 215 -1.19 -18.48 -2.79
C ALA A 215 -1.77 -18.06 -4.15
N VAL A 216 -1.49 -18.82 -5.22
CA VAL A 216 -2.06 -18.56 -6.56
C VAL A 216 -3.59 -18.75 -6.54
N ALA A 217 -4.08 -19.84 -5.96
CA ALA A 217 -5.50 -20.09 -5.82
C ALA A 217 -6.20 -18.97 -5.03
N TYR A 218 -5.56 -18.44 -3.99
CA TYR A 218 -6.06 -17.34 -3.20
C TYR A 218 -6.07 -16.02 -4.00
N LEU A 219 -4.97 -15.70 -4.71
CA LEU A 219 -4.88 -14.49 -5.53
C LEU A 219 -5.92 -14.45 -6.65
N ILE A 220 -6.28 -15.61 -7.20
CA ILE A 220 -7.33 -15.72 -8.22
C ILE A 220 -8.73 -15.76 -7.57
N GLY A 221 -8.88 -16.56 -6.52
CA GLY A 221 -10.16 -16.80 -5.87
C GLY A 221 -10.68 -15.59 -5.09
N PHE A 222 -9.80 -14.87 -4.39
CA PHE A 222 -10.19 -13.74 -3.57
C PHE A 222 -10.85 -12.59 -4.36
N PRO A 223 -10.31 -12.12 -5.50
CA PRO A 223 -10.98 -11.14 -6.34
C PRO A 223 -12.36 -11.59 -6.82
N LEU A 224 -12.51 -12.88 -7.16
CA LEU A 224 -13.79 -13.45 -7.57
C LEU A 224 -14.79 -13.44 -6.41
N VAL A 225 -14.40 -13.91 -5.24
CA VAL A 225 -15.23 -13.88 -4.02
C VAL A 225 -15.59 -12.45 -3.66
N ASN A 226 -14.63 -11.54 -3.70
CA ASN A 226 -14.88 -10.14 -3.42
C ASN A 226 -15.87 -9.54 -4.43
N HIS A 227 -15.68 -9.80 -5.72
CA HIS A 227 -16.56 -9.27 -6.77
C HIS A 227 -17.99 -9.83 -6.70
N TYR A 228 -18.15 -11.14 -6.48
CA TYR A 228 -19.46 -11.80 -6.55
C TYR A 228 -20.19 -11.90 -5.21
N ILE A 229 -19.48 -11.88 -4.10
CA ILE A 229 -20.05 -12.14 -2.77
C ILE A 229 -19.96 -10.92 -1.86
N LEU A 230 -18.78 -10.30 -1.75
CA LEU A 230 -18.53 -9.23 -0.76
C LEU A 230 -18.87 -7.84 -1.28
N SER A 231 -18.61 -7.55 -2.56
CA SER A 231 -18.86 -6.24 -3.19
C SER A 231 -19.89 -6.30 -4.30
N SER A 232 -20.74 -7.34 -4.29
CA SER A 232 -21.75 -7.58 -5.31
C SER A 232 -22.78 -6.45 -5.35
N GLY A 233 -22.75 -5.67 -6.36
CA GLY A 233 -23.71 -4.59 -6.59
C GLY A 233 -23.03 -3.24 -6.83
N GLU A 234 -22.15 -2.77 -5.96
CA GLU A 234 -21.57 -1.42 -6.10
C GLU A 234 -20.79 -1.22 -7.43
N ALA A 235 -19.94 -2.17 -7.81
CA ALA A 235 -19.19 -2.06 -9.06
C ALA A 235 -20.11 -2.08 -10.29
N SER A 236 -21.11 -2.95 -10.30
CA SER A 236 -22.09 -3.02 -11.40
C SER A 236 -22.98 -1.78 -11.45
N GLU A 237 -23.36 -1.24 -10.30
CA GLU A 237 -24.15 -0.01 -10.22
C GLU A 237 -23.33 1.22 -10.67
N ARG A 238 -22.02 1.29 -10.34
CA ARG A 238 -21.12 2.33 -10.87
C ARG A 238 -21.04 2.29 -12.39
N VAL A 239 -20.92 1.07 -12.98
CA VAL A 239 -20.91 0.89 -14.43
C VAL A 239 -22.25 1.29 -15.04
N SER A 240 -23.38 0.94 -14.41
CA SER A 240 -24.71 1.35 -14.84
C SER A 240 -24.91 2.85 -14.82
N ALA A 241 -24.46 3.52 -13.74
CA ALA A 241 -24.45 4.97 -13.64
C ALA A 241 -23.55 5.61 -14.70
N ALA A 242 -22.36 5.07 -14.93
CA ALA A 242 -21.42 5.53 -15.94
C ALA A 242 -22.02 5.43 -17.36
N ASN A 243 -22.66 4.32 -17.68
CA ASN A 243 -23.34 4.13 -18.98
C ASN A 243 -24.50 5.09 -19.15
N TYR A 244 -25.30 5.32 -18.10
CA TYR A 244 -26.36 6.33 -18.12
C TYR A 244 -25.82 7.72 -18.38
N ILE A 245 -24.78 8.14 -17.66
CA ILE A 245 -24.12 9.42 -17.85
C ILE A 245 -23.57 9.53 -19.28
N LYS A 246 -22.88 8.49 -19.78
CA LYS A 246 -22.29 8.46 -21.13
C LYS A 246 -23.36 8.63 -22.22
N SER A 247 -24.54 8.05 -22.04
CA SER A 247 -25.65 8.14 -23.00
C SER A 247 -26.40 9.48 -22.98
N LYS A 248 -26.34 10.21 -21.86
CA LYS A 248 -27.13 11.43 -21.62
C LYS A 248 -26.30 12.70 -21.50
N SER A 249 -24.97 12.62 -21.64
CA SER A 249 -24.06 13.75 -21.52
C SER A 249 -23.09 13.87 -22.70
N LYS A 250 -22.61 15.07 -22.98
CA LYS A 250 -21.56 15.35 -23.98
C LYS A 250 -20.20 14.95 -23.42
N ASN A 251 -19.21 14.70 -24.31
CA ASN A 251 -17.83 14.37 -23.88
C ASN A 251 -17.16 15.50 -23.08
N THR A 252 -17.60 16.73 -23.27
CA THR A 252 -17.11 17.93 -22.58
C THR A 252 -17.71 18.17 -21.21
N ASP A 253 -18.83 17.44 -20.90
CA ASP A 253 -19.51 17.62 -19.63
C ASP A 253 -18.67 17.05 -18.49
N LYS A 254 -18.57 17.82 -17.42
CA LYS A 254 -17.85 17.46 -16.21
C LYS A 254 -18.81 16.86 -15.20
N ILE A 255 -18.35 15.85 -14.49
CA ILE A 255 -19.12 15.12 -13.48
C ILE A 255 -18.39 15.08 -12.16
N TYR A 256 -19.09 14.66 -11.10
CA TYR A 256 -18.45 14.41 -9.82
C TYR A 256 -18.91 13.09 -9.20
N ALA A 257 -17.96 12.39 -8.56
CA ALA A 257 -18.20 11.16 -7.81
C ALA A 257 -18.02 11.41 -6.31
N TRP A 258 -19.14 11.50 -5.58
CA TRP A 258 -19.11 11.43 -4.12
C TRP A 258 -19.06 9.97 -3.69
N ASP A 259 -17.89 9.36 -3.85
CA ASP A 259 -17.67 7.92 -3.72
C ASP A 259 -16.29 7.65 -3.10
N THR A 260 -16.04 6.40 -2.73
CA THR A 260 -14.74 5.93 -2.22
C THR A 260 -13.71 5.74 -3.32
N THR A 261 -14.13 5.66 -4.58
CA THR A 261 -13.26 5.38 -5.74
C THR A 261 -13.51 6.33 -6.90
N ALA A 262 -12.47 6.53 -7.72
CA ALA A 262 -12.53 7.30 -8.96
C ALA A 262 -13.00 6.49 -10.19
N ALA A 263 -13.51 5.28 -9.99
CA ALA A 263 -13.88 4.35 -11.08
C ALA A 263 -14.98 4.89 -12.01
N LEU A 264 -15.86 5.77 -11.50
CA LEU A 264 -16.90 6.41 -12.32
C LEU A 264 -16.32 7.19 -13.51
N TYR A 265 -15.23 7.92 -13.30
CA TYR A 265 -14.61 8.74 -14.37
C TYR A 265 -14.04 7.86 -15.48
N GLN A 266 -13.36 6.78 -15.10
CA GLN A 266 -12.81 5.82 -16.05
C GLN A 266 -13.92 5.13 -16.86
N ALA A 267 -14.98 4.67 -16.19
CA ALA A 267 -16.08 3.96 -16.84
C ALA A 267 -16.91 4.87 -17.74
N SER A 268 -17.16 6.14 -17.33
CA SER A 268 -17.96 7.09 -18.10
C SER A 268 -17.17 7.80 -19.21
N GLY A 269 -15.83 7.84 -19.13
CA GLY A 269 -14.98 8.64 -20.01
C GLY A 269 -15.23 10.15 -19.85
N ARG A 270 -15.68 10.59 -18.67
CA ARG A 270 -15.91 12.01 -18.35
C ARG A 270 -14.87 12.50 -17.35
N LEU A 271 -14.53 13.79 -17.41
CA LEU A 271 -13.58 14.40 -16.49
C LEU A 271 -14.28 14.85 -15.21
N SER A 272 -13.51 14.88 -14.12
CA SER A 272 -13.96 15.50 -12.88
C SER A 272 -14.18 16.99 -13.06
N ALA A 273 -15.22 17.53 -12.40
CA ALA A 273 -15.48 18.96 -12.35
C ALA A 273 -14.44 19.71 -11.49
N VAL A 274 -13.85 19.02 -10.52
CA VAL A 274 -12.88 19.60 -9.58
C VAL A 274 -11.60 18.75 -9.55
N PRO A 275 -10.46 19.30 -9.12
CA PRO A 275 -9.20 18.56 -9.04
C PRO A 275 -9.26 17.37 -8.08
N ILE A 276 -10.14 17.42 -7.11
CA ILE A 276 -10.33 16.40 -6.07
C ILE A 276 -11.27 15.33 -6.62
N LEU A 277 -10.75 14.16 -6.97
CA LEU A 277 -11.52 13.12 -7.65
C LEU A 277 -12.60 12.48 -6.76
N THR A 278 -12.33 12.31 -5.47
CA THR A 278 -13.27 11.71 -4.51
C THR A 278 -13.16 12.39 -3.15
N PRO A 279 -14.25 12.48 -2.37
CA PRO A 279 -14.23 13.14 -1.06
C PRO A 279 -13.35 12.39 -0.05
N SER A 280 -13.20 11.08 -0.19
CA SER A 280 -12.40 10.24 0.72
C SER A 280 -10.93 10.67 0.78
N LEU A 281 -10.40 11.25 -0.29
CA LEU A 281 -9.03 11.75 -0.35
C LEU A 281 -8.82 13.06 0.42
N TYR A 282 -9.88 13.72 0.91
CA TYR A 282 -9.80 15.09 1.44
C TYR A 282 -10.60 15.34 2.72
N GLN A 283 -11.15 14.32 3.34
CA GLN A 283 -11.96 14.50 4.56
C GLN A 283 -11.13 14.81 5.82
N GLY A 284 -9.79 14.77 5.74
CA GLY A 284 -8.92 14.90 6.91
C GLY A 284 -8.78 16.33 7.46
N THR A 285 -9.02 17.39 6.67
CA THR A 285 -8.90 18.78 7.13
C THR A 285 -10.09 19.62 6.74
N ASP A 286 -10.52 20.54 7.63
CA ASP A 286 -11.63 21.47 7.39
C ASP A 286 -11.36 22.35 6.17
N GLU A 287 -10.10 22.76 5.95
CA GLU A 287 -9.71 23.56 4.78
C GLU A 287 -9.94 22.81 3.46
N ASN A 288 -9.61 21.52 3.42
CA ASN A 288 -9.83 20.70 2.22
C ASN A 288 -11.32 20.46 1.97
N GLN A 289 -12.11 20.28 3.03
CA GLN A 289 -13.56 20.15 2.91
C GLN A 289 -14.18 21.45 2.37
N MET A 290 -13.77 22.60 2.90
CA MET A 290 -14.22 23.91 2.41
C MET A 290 -13.80 24.16 0.96
N SER A 291 -12.58 23.84 0.60
CA SER A 291 -12.08 23.94 -0.78
C SER A 291 -12.89 23.07 -1.73
N LEU A 292 -13.19 21.82 -1.36
CA LEU A 292 -14.02 20.92 -2.18
C LEU A 292 -15.43 21.47 -2.37
N VAL A 293 -16.07 21.95 -1.29
CA VAL A 293 -17.41 22.55 -1.34
C VAL A 293 -17.44 23.79 -2.24
N ASN A 294 -16.46 24.68 -2.11
CA ASN A 294 -16.37 25.89 -2.92
C ASN A 294 -16.14 25.56 -4.41
N ASN A 295 -15.21 24.68 -4.70
CA ASN A 295 -14.94 24.23 -6.07
C ASN A 295 -16.17 23.59 -6.73
N LEU A 296 -16.94 22.78 -6.00
CA LEU A 296 -18.17 22.18 -6.51
C LEU A 296 -19.29 23.22 -6.71
N LYS A 297 -19.35 24.27 -5.90
CA LYS A 297 -20.28 25.41 -6.11
C LYS A 297 -19.94 26.21 -7.37
N GLU A 298 -18.65 26.45 -7.60
CA GLU A 298 -18.18 27.23 -8.75
C GLU A 298 -18.30 26.48 -10.08
N THR A 299 -17.94 25.19 -10.09
CA THR A 299 -17.85 24.40 -11.33
C THR A 299 -19.14 23.72 -11.73
N THR A 300 -20.11 23.59 -10.82
CA THR A 300 -21.45 23.00 -11.03
C THR A 300 -21.45 21.79 -11.98
N PRO A 301 -20.99 20.59 -11.52
CA PRO A 301 -20.94 19.40 -12.37
C PRO A 301 -22.31 19.00 -12.92
N THR A 302 -22.38 18.55 -14.17
CA THR A 302 -23.63 18.15 -14.84
C THR A 302 -24.30 16.96 -14.14
N TYR A 303 -23.48 16.01 -13.62
CA TYR A 303 -23.96 14.88 -12.83
C TYR A 303 -23.12 14.71 -11.57
N ILE A 304 -23.80 14.32 -10.48
CA ILE A 304 -23.15 13.93 -9.22
C ILE A 304 -23.63 12.52 -8.85
N LEU A 305 -22.73 11.55 -8.78
CA LEU A 305 -23.01 10.24 -8.23
C LEU A 305 -22.68 10.26 -6.73
N VAL A 306 -23.61 9.85 -5.90
CA VAL A 306 -23.45 9.81 -4.45
C VAL A 306 -23.55 8.38 -3.95
N ASN A 307 -22.52 7.90 -3.29
CA ASN A 307 -22.52 6.64 -2.58
C ASN A 307 -23.23 6.82 -1.23
N ASN A 308 -24.23 6.00 -0.94
CA ASN A 308 -25.03 6.08 0.30
C ASN A 308 -24.20 5.76 1.56
N GLN A 309 -23.04 5.08 1.42
CA GLN A 309 -22.14 4.74 2.53
C GLN A 309 -21.16 5.88 2.87
N VAL A 310 -21.00 6.85 1.97
CA VAL A 310 -20.09 7.98 2.19
C VAL A 310 -20.86 9.14 2.80
N SER A 311 -20.40 9.62 3.95
CA SER A 311 -21.04 10.75 4.63
C SER A 311 -21.06 11.99 3.75
N LEU A 312 -22.23 12.61 3.55
CA LEU A 312 -22.39 13.86 2.82
C LEU A 312 -22.21 15.04 3.77
N LEU A 313 -21.36 16.00 3.39
CA LEU A 313 -21.27 17.28 4.04
C LEU A 313 -22.59 18.05 3.96
N GLN A 314 -22.94 18.79 5.00
CA GLN A 314 -24.23 19.51 5.07
C GLN A 314 -24.42 20.48 3.90
N ASP A 315 -23.37 21.21 3.52
CA ASP A 315 -23.38 22.15 2.41
C ASP A 315 -23.61 21.46 1.06
N ILE A 316 -23.02 20.30 0.83
CA ILE A 316 -23.25 19.50 -0.38
C ILE A 316 -24.68 18.98 -0.41
N LYS A 317 -25.20 18.53 0.74
CA LYS A 317 -26.59 18.07 0.85
C LYS A 317 -27.58 19.18 0.52
N LYS A 318 -27.29 20.41 0.94
CA LYS A 318 -28.11 21.61 0.62
C LYS A 318 -28.03 21.91 -0.88
N GLN A 319 -26.82 21.94 -1.45
CA GLN A 319 -26.57 22.18 -2.88
C GLN A 319 -27.28 21.14 -3.77
N LEU A 320 -27.25 19.86 -3.40
CA LEU A 320 -27.94 18.79 -4.13
C LEU A 320 -29.46 19.01 -4.14
N LYS A 321 -30.06 19.45 -3.03
CA LYS A 321 -31.50 19.73 -2.96
C LYS A 321 -31.90 20.95 -3.79
N GLU A 322 -31.10 22.00 -3.77
CA GLU A 322 -31.41 23.28 -4.43
C GLU A 322 -31.18 23.21 -5.94
N ASN A 323 -30.03 22.69 -6.37
CA ASN A 323 -29.55 22.83 -7.75
C ASN A 323 -29.69 21.54 -8.57
N TYR A 324 -29.94 20.39 -7.93
CA TYR A 324 -29.94 19.11 -8.61
C TYR A 324 -31.28 18.38 -8.45
N GLN A 325 -31.55 17.51 -9.39
CA GLN A 325 -32.68 16.59 -9.37
C GLN A 325 -32.15 15.15 -9.42
N GLN A 326 -32.69 14.28 -8.58
CA GLN A 326 -32.37 12.85 -8.64
C GLN A 326 -32.92 12.27 -9.95
N THR A 327 -32.11 11.47 -10.65
CA THR A 327 -32.50 10.79 -11.89
C THR A 327 -33.39 9.58 -11.61
N ASP A 328 -34.09 9.10 -12.65
CA ASP A 328 -34.96 7.92 -12.55
C ASP A 328 -34.18 6.59 -12.48
N LEU A 329 -32.85 6.63 -12.54
CA LEU A 329 -32.00 5.47 -12.46
C LEU A 329 -32.06 4.86 -11.04
N LYS A 330 -32.64 3.67 -10.93
CA LYS A 330 -32.74 2.95 -9.66
C LYS A 330 -31.44 2.22 -9.36
N LEU A 331 -30.76 2.66 -8.30
CA LEU A 331 -29.56 2.06 -7.75
C LEU A 331 -29.76 1.84 -6.25
N ASN A 332 -29.24 0.75 -5.70
CA ASN A 332 -29.42 0.40 -4.28
C ASN A 332 -28.38 1.13 -3.40
N HIS A 333 -27.12 1.17 -3.86
CA HIS A 333 -25.99 1.71 -3.11
C HIS A 333 -25.71 3.17 -3.46
N PHE A 334 -26.23 3.66 -4.59
CA PHE A 334 -25.95 5.00 -5.12
C PHE A 334 -27.20 5.78 -5.43
N LYS A 335 -27.03 7.11 -5.46
CA LYS A 335 -28.01 8.05 -6.01
C LYS A 335 -27.32 8.88 -7.08
N LEU A 336 -27.91 8.97 -8.26
CA LEU A 336 -27.42 9.80 -9.33
C LEU A 336 -28.25 11.08 -9.40
N TYR A 337 -27.58 12.22 -9.34
CA TYR A 337 -28.19 13.54 -9.45
C TYR A 337 -27.76 14.21 -10.73
N LYS A 338 -28.68 14.93 -11.37
CA LYS A 338 -28.47 15.75 -12.57
C LYS A 338 -28.72 17.21 -12.22
N LEU A 339 -27.91 18.11 -12.75
CA LEU A 339 -28.13 19.56 -12.66
C LEU A 339 -29.49 19.93 -13.29
N LYS A 340 -30.28 20.77 -12.61
CA LYS A 340 -31.60 21.22 -13.08
C LYS A 340 -31.51 22.08 -14.31
#